data_7bab047c3b4b4dc221119df35927f558
#
_entry.id   7bab047c3b4b4dc221119df35927f558
#
_cell.length_a   1.000
_cell.length_b   1.000
_cell.length_c   1.000
_cell.angle_alpha   90.00
_cell.angle_beta   90.00
_cell.angle_gamma   90.00
#
_symmetry.space_group_name_H-M   'P 1'
#
loop_
_entity.id
_entity.type
_entity.pdbx_description
1 polymer ?
#
loop_
_entity_poly.entity_id
_entity_poly.type
_entity_poly.pdbx_seq_one_letter_code
_entity_poly.pdbx_strand_id
1 'polypeptide(L)'
;LSSLYMQAEGTAGKWSERYNFTAITMDEGLPHNFVDDILKDSQGFLWIATRGEGIARYDGYEFTAFHMGNTRIKLRSNFINKLCEDNFKRIWAVSEMGIDILDIQTMQTVQVTDMKDKLISLCNRPSHLILHSKAGNIWVCSENNLFKITFDKQGDIKQIIKTCEVPAGESIRTICEVEDYLWINYKDGIYRIKESAMEVQEPTFLSLIHISEPTRPE
;
A
#
# COMPACT_ATOMS: atom_id res chain seq x y z
N LEU A 1 19.28 16.62 -25.45
CA LEU A 1 19.83 15.37 -25.95
C LEU A 1 18.75 14.30 -25.93
N SER A 2 18.20 14.04 -27.13
CA SER A 2 17.36 12.91 -27.59
C SER A 2 16.34 12.30 -26.60
N SER A 3 15.11 12.81 -26.68
CA SER A 3 13.90 12.09 -26.34
C SER A 3 13.85 10.75 -27.09
N LEU A 4 13.90 9.65 -26.37
CA LEU A 4 13.52 8.36 -26.91
C LEU A 4 11.99 8.34 -27.03
N TYR A 5 11.48 8.71 -28.19
CA TYR A 5 10.14 8.33 -28.61
C TYR A 5 10.14 6.81 -28.82
N MET A 6 9.56 6.08 -27.91
CA MET A 6 9.12 4.72 -28.21
C MET A 6 7.92 4.82 -29.17
N GLN A 7 8.18 4.74 -30.46
CA GLN A 7 7.16 4.43 -31.46
C GLN A 7 6.75 2.97 -31.28
N ALA A 8 5.65 2.73 -30.57
CA ALA A 8 4.91 1.49 -30.68
C ALA A 8 4.04 1.62 -31.95
N GLU A 9 4.58 1.18 -33.08
CA GLU A 9 3.77 0.99 -34.28
C GLU A 9 2.84 -0.19 -34.09
N GLY A 10 1.53 0.05 -34.22
CA GLY A 10 0.54 -0.98 -34.53
C GLY A 10 -0.53 -1.28 -33.51
N THR A 11 -1.22 -0.29 -32.94
CA THR A 11 -2.60 -0.30 -32.39
C THR A 11 -2.89 0.93 -31.52
N ALA A 12 -1.95 1.82 -31.37
CA ALA A 12 -2.05 3.03 -30.54
C ALA A 12 -3.08 4.06 -31.06
N GLY A 13 -3.48 3.99 -32.32
CA GLY A 13 -4.32 5.02 -32.94
C GLY A 13 -5.76 5.13 -32.42
N LYS A 14 -6.31 4.09 -31.80
CA LYS A 14 -7.71 4.12 -31.29
C LYS A 14 -7.85 4.60 -29.85
N TRP A 15 -6.81 4.55 -29.05
CA TRP A 15 -6.86 4.96 -27.64
C TRP A 15 -6.52 6.44 -27.46
N SER A 16 -5.60 6.98 -28.29
CA SER A 16 -5.19 8.39 -28.26
C SER A 16 -6.30 9.36 -28.66
N GLU A 17 -7.28 8.91 -29.45
CA GLU A 17 -8.45 9.72 -29.84
C GLU A 17 -9.51 9.87 -28.73
N ARG A 18 -9.48 9.01 -27.69
CA ARG A 18 -10.47 9.01 -26.60
C ARG A 18 -9.96 9.58 -25.27
N TYR A 19 -8.66 9.61 -25.06
CA TYR A 19 -8.07 10.00 -23.79
C TYR A 19 -6.91 10.95 -23.99
N ASN A 20 -6.94 12.07 -23.32
CA ASN A 20 -5.79 12.96 -23.21
C ASN A 20 -4.90 12.46 -22.07
N PHE A 21 -3.67 12.12 -22.37
CA PHE A 21 -2.65 11.77 -21.38
C PHE A 21 -1.76 12.99 -21.15
N THR A 22 -1.63 13.41 -19.92
CA THR A 22 -0.66 14.43 -19.50
C THR A 22 0.34 13.76 -18.57
N ALA A 23 1.62 13.85 -18.91
CA ALA A 23 2.69 13.41 -18.02
C ALA A 23 2.89 14.45 -16.93
N ILE A 24 3.02 13.99 -15.70
CA ILE A 24 3.46 14.80 -14.56
C ILE A 24 4.81 14.25 -14.12
N THR A 25 5.82 15.07 -14.28
CA THR A 25 7.21 14.73 -14.02
C THR A 25 7.84 15.70 -13.02
N MET A 26 9.15 15.58 -12.79
CA MET A 26 9.87 16.54 -11.97
C MET A 26 9.83 17.97 -12.54
N ASP A 27 9.63 18.13 -13.85
CA ASP A 27 9.48 19.45 -14.48
C ASP A 27 8.16 20.13 -14.08
N GLU A 28 7.12 19.35 -13.74
CA GLU A 28 5.84 19.83 -13.22
C GLU A 28 5.79 19.83 -11.68
N GLY A 29 6.92 19.57 -11.01
CA GLY A 29 7.06 19.67 -9.56
C GLY A 29 6.90 18.35 -8.80
N LEU A 30 6.76 17.20 -9.48
CA LEU A 30 6.84 15.92 -8.83
C LEU A 30 8.24 15.74 -8.20
N PRO A 31 8.39 15.39 -6.92
CA PRO A 31 9.70 15.33 -6.28
C PRO A 31 10.65 14.31 -6.90
N HIS A 32 10.11 13.20 -7.42
CA HIS A 32 10.90 12.14 -8.03
C HIS A 32 10.09 11.37 -9.07
N ASN A 33 10.70 11.06 -10.23
CA ASN A 33 10.00 10.36 -11.32
C ASN A 33 9.74 8.87 -11.07
N PHE A 34 10.46 8.24 -10.12
CA PHE A 34 10.13 6.85 -9.72
C PHE A 34 9.05 6.86 -8.65
N VAL A 35 7.85 6.51 -9.07
CA VAL A 35 6.65 6.41 -8.22
C VAL A 35 6.36 4.94 -7.99
N ASP A 36 6.32 4.52 -6.72
CA ASP A 36 6.01 3.15 -6.33
C ASP A 36 4.52 2.95 -6.00
N ASP A 37 3.83 4.01 -5.53
CA ASP A 37 2.41 3.94 -5.21
C ASP A 37 1.72 5.31 -5.28
N ILE A 38 0.41 5.30 -5.54
CA ILE A 38 -0.44 6.49 -5.54
C ILE A 38 -1.73 6.18 -4.78
N LEU A 39 -2.04 7.02 -3.81
CA LEU A 39 -3.23 6.93 -2.98
C LEU A 39 -4.03 8.23 -3.09
N LYS A 40 -5.33 8.14 -3.35
CA LYS A 40 -6.25 9.27 -3.18
C LYS A 40 -6.85 9.18 -1.78
N ASP A 41 -6.63 10.22 -0.97
CA ASP A 41 -7.20 10.27 0.36
C ASP A 41 -8.68 10.67 0.34
N SER A 42 -9.32 10.53 1.50
CA SER A 42 -10.74 10.84 1.69
C SER A 42 -11.07 12.34 1.60
N GLN A 43 -10.06 13.22 1.58
CA GLN A 43 -10.21 14.66 1.36
C GLN A 43 -10.05 15.05 -0.11
N GLY A 44 -9.59 14.11 -0.95
CA GLY A 44 -9.42 14.31 -2.39
C GLY A 44 -7.99 14.58 -2.84
N PHE A 45 -7.02 14.68 -1.93
CA PHE A 45 -5.61 14.84 -2.27
C PHE A 45 -5.00 13.52 -2.78
N LEU A 46 -4.03 13.63 -3.67
CA LEU A 46 -3.22 12.49 -4.07
C LEU A 46 -1.94 12.43 -3.23
N TRP A 47 -1.69 11.27 -2.65
CA TRP A 47 -0.46 10.94 -1.96
C TRP A 47 0.36 10.01 -2.83
N ILE A 48 1.61 10.36 -3.03
CA ILE A 48 2.50 9.70 -4.00
C ILE A 48 3.72 9.20 -3.23
N ALA A 49 3.90 7.89 -3.22
CA ALA A 49 5.08 7.25 -2.67
C ALA A 49 6.20 7.28 -3.71
N THR A 50 7.36 7.80 -3.35
CA THR A 50 8.49 7.92 -4.25
C THR A 50 9.69 7.10 -3.80
N ARG A 51 10.54 6.76 -4.76
CA ARG A 51 11.78 6.05 -4.52
C ARG A 51 12.94 7.02 -4.41
N GLY A 52 13.08 7.66 -3.24
CA GLY A 52 14.21 8.55 -2.95
C GLY A 52 13.87 9.89 -2.31
N GLU A 53 12.66 10.41 -2.55
CA GLU A 53 12.20 11.71 -2.01
C GLU A 53 11.01 11.60 -1.06
N GLY A 54 10.76 10.40 -0.51
CA GLY A 54 9.71 10.16 0.48
C GLY A 54 8.32 10.17 -0.10
N ILE A 55 7.43 11.01 0.45
CA ILE A 55 6.02 11.10 0.06
C ILE A 55 5.74 12.50 -0.47
N ALA A 56 4.99 12.60 -1.56
CA ALA A 56 4.45 13.86 -2.03
C ALA A 56 2.93 13.90 -1.87
N ARG A 57 2.37 15.04 -1.50
CA ARG A 57 0.93 15.31 -1.55
C ARG A 57 0.65 16.31 -2.66
N TYR A 58 -0.28 15.98 -3.53
CA TYR A 58 -0.72 16.82 -4.65
C TYR A 58 -2.16 17.28 -4.41
N ASP A 59 -2.40 18.57 -4.51
CA ASP A 59 -3.71 19.18 -4.28
C ASP A 59 -4.49 19.48 -5.57
N GLY A 60 -3.94 19.11 -6.71
CA GLY A 60 -4.46 19.43 -8.05
C GLY A 60 -3.70 20.56 -8.74
N TYR A 61 -2.87 21.30 -8.01
CA TYR A 61 -2.08 22.44 -8.52
C TYR A 61 -0.59 22.29 -8.23
N GLU A 62 -0.24 21.96 -6.99
CA GLU A 62 1.16 21.89 -6.56
C GLU A 62 1.45 20.64 -5.69
N PHE A 63 2.72 20.30 -5.63
CA PHE A 63 3.23 19.22 -4.80
C PHE A 63 3.82 19.75 -3.51
N THR A 64 3.46 19.12 -2.40
CA THR A 64 4.14 19.31 -1.11
C THR A 64 4.90 18.02 -0.79
N ALA A 65 6.23 18.10 -0.72
CA ALA A 65 7.08 16.94 -0.45
C ALA A 65 7.37 16.79 1.05
N PHE A 66 7.39 15.53 1.52
CA PHE A 66 7.74 15.13 2.86
C PHE A 66 8.81 14.06 2.79
N HIS A 67 9.99 14.38 3.26
CA HIS A 67 11.16 13.50 3.23
C HIS A 67 11.79 13.35 4.62
N MET A 68 12.76 12.48 4.77
CA MET A 68 13.56 12.36 5.98
C MET A 68 14.13 13.75 6.37
N GLY A 69 14.04 14.10 7.65
CA GLY A 69 14.47 15.41 8.14
C GLY A 69 13.39 16.50 8.12
N ASN A 70 12.20 16.23 7.57
CA ASN A 70 11.06 17.14 7.74
C ASN A 70 10.72 17.27 9.23
N THR A 71 10.36 18.49 9.67
CA THR A 71 10.14 18.78 11.10
C THR A 71 8.79 18.31 11.61
N ARG A 72 7.76 18.26 10.76
CA ARG A 72 6.39 17.88 11.13
C ARG A 72 6.10 16.42 10.79
N ILE A 73 6.37 16.03 9.55
CA ILE A 73 6.21 14.66 9.10
C ILE A 73 7.59 14.01 9.07
N LYS A 74 7.87 13.21 10.08
CA LYS A 74 9.15 12.52 10.25
C LYS A 74 9.04 11.14 9.62
N LEU A 75 9.57 11.00 8.41
CA LEU A 75 9.71 9.71 7.77
C LEU A 75 11.01 9.02 8.19
N ARG A 76 10.99 7.72 8.32
CA ARG A 76 12.15 6.86 8.58
C ARG A 76 12.96 6.59 7.33
N SER A 77 12.32 6.69 6.16
CA SER A 77 12.92 6.43 4.86
C SER A 77 12.39 7.37 3.81
N ASN A 78 13.22 7.69 2.82
CA ASN A 78 12.79 8.34 1.59
C ASN A 78 12.33 7.33 0.51
N PHE A 79 12.48 6.03 0.78
CA PHE A 79 12.05 4.94 -0.11
C PHE A 79 10.75 4.37 0.42
N ILE A 80 9.63 4.83 -0.11
CA ILE A 80 8.30 4.41 0.36
C ILE A 80 7.69 3.47 -0.68
N ASN A 81 7.33 2.27 -0.25
CA ASN A 81 6.84 1.19 -1.13
C ASN A 81 5.34 1.27 -1.38
N LYS A 82 4.56 1.51 -0.31
CA LYS A 82 3.10 1.50 -0.36
C LYS A 82 2.48 2.46 0.63
N LEU A 83 1.28 2.92 0.29
CA LEU A 83 0.46 3.82 1.10
C LEU A 83 -0.95 3.23 1.27
N CYS A 84 -1.58 3.47 2.42
CA CYS A 84 -3.03 3.35 2.54
C CYS A 84 -3.56 4.35 3.56
N GLU A 85 -4.84 4.74 3.42
CA GLU A 85 -5.56 5.55 4.40
C GLU A 85 -6.44 4.63 5.25
N ASP A 86 -6.46 4.85 6.56
CA ASP A 86 -7.40 4.16 7.46
C ASP A 86 -8.69 4.98 7.68
N ASN A 87 -9.66 4.40 8.40
CA ASN A 87 -10.93 5.06 8.70
C ASN A 87 -10.80 6.29 9.61
N PHE A 88 -9.63 6.52 10.20
CA PHE A 88 -9.36 7.60 11.15
C PHE A 88 -8.54 8.74 10.56
N LYS A 89 -8.48 8.82 9.21
CA LYS A 89 -7.74 9.87 8.50
C LYS A 89 -6.24 9.83 8.73
N ARG A 90 -5.68 8.64 8.83
CA ARG A 90 -4.24 8.45 8.94
C ARG A 90 -3.73 7.76 7.68
N ILE A 91 -2.64 8.27 7.13
CA ILE A 91 -1.91 7.62 6.05
C ILE A 91 -0.84 6.72 6.67
N TRP A 92 -0.89 5.46 6.32
CA TRP A 92 0.12 4.46 6.68
C TRP A 92 1.07 4.31 5.51
N ALA A 93 2.34 4.59 5.75
CA ALA A 93 3.40 4.49 4.76
C ALA A 93 4.36 3.36 5.14
N VAL A 94 4.56 2.40 4.25
CA VAL A 94 5.46 1.27 4.50
C VAL A 94 6.74 1.38 3.67
N SER A 95 7.84 1.03 4.30
CA SER A 95 9.18 1.06 3.75
C SER A 95 10.03 -0.10 4.27
N GLU A 96 11.22 -0.28 3.74
CA GLU A 96 12.21 -1.22 4.28
C GLU A 96 12.69 -0.84 5.69
N MET A 97 12.52 0.42 6.09
CA MET A 97 12.87 0.89 7.45
C MET A 97 11.69 0.77 8.44
N GLY A 98 10.53 0.35 7.97
CA GLY A 98 9.35 0.14 8.79
C GLY A 98 8.11 0.87 8.32
N ILE A 99 7.24 1.24 9.27
CA ILE A 99 5.94 1.85 9.02
C ILE A 99 5.88 3.21 9.69
N ASP A 100 5.55 4.24 8.93
CA ASP A 100 5.24 5.57 9.42
C ASP A 100 3.73 5.81 9.32
N ILE A 101 3.15 6.42 10.34
CA ILE A 101 1.71 6.74 10.39
C ILE A 101 1.58 8.26 10.46
N LEU A 102 0.90 8.82 9.48
CA LEU A 102 0.70 10.26 9.34
C LEU A 102 -0.75 10.61 9.61
N ASP A 103 -1.00 11.52 10.51
CA ASP A 103 -2.31 12.12 10.69
C ASP A 103 -2.48 13.26 9.67
N ILE A 104 -3.45 13.12 8.76
CA ILE A 104 -3.66 14.11 7.69
C ILE A 104 -4.40 15.36 8.15
N GLN A 105 -5.03 15.34 9.32
CA GLN A 105 -5.71 16.50 9.89
C GLN A 105 -4.72 17.44 10.57
N THR A 106 -3.80 16.88 11.35
CA THR A 106 -2.76 17.66 12.05
C THR A 106 -1.50 17.85 11.20
N MET A 107 -1.35 17.07 10.12
CA MET A 107 -0.15 17.02 9.28
C MET A 107 1.10 16.72 10.10
N GLN A 108 1.00 15.71 10.96
CA GLN A 108 2.08 15.24 11.82
C GLN A 108 2.21 13.72 11.79
N THR A 109 3.42 13.24 12.03
CA THR A 109 3.63 11.81 12.25
C THR A 109 3.08 11.43 13.62
N VAL A 110 2.25 10.41 13.66
CA VAL A 110 1.76 9.82 14.91
C VAL A 110 2.94 9.18 15.65
N GLN A 111 3.16 9.58 16.89
CA GLN A 111 4.27 9.03 17.69
C GLN A 111 3.91 7.62 18.14
N VAL A 112 4.67 6.64 17.66
CA VAL A 112 4.47 5.22 17.97
C VAL A 112 4.79 4.89 19.43
N THR A 113 5.54 5.78 20.13
CA THR A 113 5.93 5.62 21.54
C THR A 113 4.75 5.53 22.51
N ASP A 114 3.60 6.11 22.14
CA ASP A 114 2.39 6.07 22.96
C ASP A 114 1.52 4.83 22.70
N MET A 115 1.98 3.95 21.82
CA MET A 115 1.26 2.77 21.39
C MET A 115 1.76 1.49 22.10
N LYS A 116 0.95 0.42 22.03
CA LYS A 116 1.30 -0.88 22.62
C LYS A 116 2.63 -1.41 22.03
N ASP A 117 3.46 -2.02 22.85
CA ASP A 117 4.78 -2.57 22.47
C ASP A 117 4.79 -3.41 21.19
N LYS A 118 3.70 -4.13 20.92
CA LYS A 118 3.54 -4.92 19.69
C LYS A 118 3.51 -4.06 18.42
N LEU A 119 2.88 -2.88 18.47
CA LEU A 119 2.86 -1.97 17.34
C LEU A 119 4.22 -1.32 17.12
N ILE A 120 4.88 -0.91 18.21
CA ILE A 120 6.25 -0.39 18.17
C ILE A 120 7.15 -1.39 17.48
N SER A 121 7.05 -2.66 17.87
CA SER A 121 7.82 -3.75 17.27
C SER A 121 7.51 -3.92 15.78
N LEU A 122 6.23 -3.87 15.38
CA LEU A 122 5.83 -4.01 13.98
C LEU A 122 6.30 -2.81 13.14
N CYS A 123 6.12 -1.59 13.64
CA CYS A 123 6.54 -0.38 12.93
C CYS A 123 8.05 -0.25 12.74
N ASN A 124 8.84 -0.96 13.53
CA ASN A 124 10.31 -0.95 13.42
C ASN A 124 10.85 -2.09 12.53
N ARG A 125 10.01 -2.80 11.81
CA ARG A 125 10.40 -3.89 10.92
C ARG A 125 10.22 -3.54 9.46
N PRO A 126 11.07 -4.03 8.56
CA PRO A 126 10.87 -3.90 7.13
C PRO A 126 9.47 -4.34 6.72
N SER A 127 8.78 -3.49 5.98
CA SER A 127 7.43 -3.74 5.49
C SER A 127 7.33 -3.34 4.02
N HIS A 128 6.58 -4.11 3.22
CA HIS A 128 6.54 -3.91 1.78
C HIS A 128 5.13 -3.87 1.20
N LEU A 129 4.14 -4.37 1.92
CA LEU A 129 2.74 -4.32 1.51
C LEU A 129 1.85 -3.86 2.66
N ILE A 130 0.82 -3.11 2.31
CA ILE A 130 -0.22 -2.68 3.23
C ILE A 130 -1.56 -2.62 2.50
N LEU A 131 -2.64 -2.93 3.19
CA LEU A 131 -4.00 -2.88 2.67
C LEU A 131 -4.96 -2.45 3.78
N HIS A 132 -5.83 -1.52 3.48
CA HIS A 132 -7.00 -1.20 4.30
C HIS A 132 -8.20 -2.01 3.79
N SER A 133 -8.76 -2.87 4.61
CA SER A 133 -9.90 -3.72 4.24
C SER A 133 -11.23 -2.98 4.41
N LYS A 134 -12.27 -3.44 3.70
CA LYS A 134 -13.64 -2.92 3.84
C LYS A 134 -14.20 -3.06 5.25
N ALA A 135 -13.71 -4.04 6.00
CA ALA A 135 -14.03 -4.21 7.42
C ALA A 135 -13.37 -3.16 8.34
N GLY A 136 -12.53 -2.28 7.80
CA GLY A 136 -11.85 -1.21 8.53
C GLY A 136 -10.58 -1.65 9.23
N ASN A 137 -10.02 -2.80 8.88
CA ASN A 137 -8.77 -3.30 9.42
C ASN A 137 -7.59 -2.96 8.50
N ILE A 138 -6.41 -2.83 9.09
CA ILE A 138 -5.16 -2.70 8.33
C ILE A 138 -4.46 -4.05 8.29
N TRP A 139 -4.11 -4.48 7.09
CA TRP A 139 -3.29 -5.65 6.85
C TRP A 139 -1.89 -5.22 6.42
N VAL A 140 -0.88 -5.74 7.09
CA VAL A 140 0.53 -5.39 6.83
C VAL A 140 1.33 -6.65 6.59
N CYS A 141 2.13 -6.63 5.53
CA CYS A 141 3.15 -7.63 5.27
C CYS A 141 4.49 -7.07 5.76
N SER A 142 4.98 -7.65 6.84
CA SER A 142 6.26 -7.26 7.43
C SER A 142 7.16 -8.47 7.55
N GLU A 143 8.38 -8.34 7.01
CA GLU A 143 9.28 -9.49 6.82
C GLU A 143 8.52 -10.60 6.04
N ASN A 144 8.41 -11.79 6.63
CA ASN A 144 7.69 -12.92 6.04
C ASN A 144 6.35 -13.21 6.75
N ASN A 145 5.77 -12.20 7.41
CA ASN A 145 4.56 -12.39 8.19
C ASN A 145 3.46 -11.44 7.73
N LEU A 146 2.24 -11.94 7.79
CA LEU A 146 1.05 -11.13 7.57
C LEU A 146 0.39 -10.81 8.93
N PHE A 147 0.20 -9.53 9.17
CA PHE A 147 -0.42 -9.01 10.39
C PHE A 147 -1.74 -8.33 10.06
N LYS A 148 -2.73 -8.56 10.92
CA LYS A 148 -3.99 -7.85 10.94
C LYS A 148 -4.02 -6.90 12.13
N ILE A 149 -4.31 -5.63 11.88
CA ILE A 149 -4.44 -4.58 12.89
C ILE A 149 -5.91 -4.18 12.95
N THR A 150 -6.51 -4.30 14.11
CA THR A 150 -7.90 -3.91 14.36
C THR A 150 -7.96 -2.70 15.27
N PHE A 151 -9.02 -1.91 15.13
CA PHE A 151 -9.21 -0.65 15.86
C PHE A 151 -10.48 -0.70 16.70
N ASP A 152 -10.52 0.13 17.73
CA ASP A 152 -11.75 0.45 18.43
C ASP A 152 -12.50 1.64 17.76
N LYS A 153 -13.59 2.09 18.37
CA LYS A 153 -14.40 3.18 17.82
C LYS A 153 -13.71 4.55 17.85
N GLN A 154 -12.71 4.71 18.69
CA GLN A 154 -11.92 5.92 18.84
C GLN A 154 -10.73 5.95 17.87
N GLY A 155 -10.42 4.83 17.23
CA GLY A 155 -9.28 4.69 16.34
C GLY A 155 -8.01 4.21 17.04
N ASP A 156 -8.12 3.84 18.31
CA ASP A 156 -7.02 3.20 19.02
C ASP A 156 -6.87 1.75 18.58
N ILE A 157 -5.63 1.29 18.53
CA ILE A 157 -5.35 -0.09 18.13
C ILE A 157 -5.83 -1.03 19.21
N LYS A 158 -6.84 -1.82 18.84
CA LYS A 158 -7.44 -2.83 19.72
C LYS A 158 -6.57 -4.07 19.77
N GLN A 159 -6.15 -4.57 18.62
CA GLN A 159 -5.43 -5.84 18.50
C GLN A 159 -4.49 -5.85 17.29
N ILE A 160 -3.36 -6.55 17.43
CA ILE A 160 -2.45 -6.91 16.33
C ILE A 160 -2.31 -8.43 16.35
N ILE A 161 -2.75 -9.05 15.26
CA ILE A 161 -2.81 -10.50 15.11
C ILE A 161 -1.83 -10.90 14.01
N LYS A 162 -0.87 -11.78 14.31
CA LYS A 162 -0.11 -12.47 13.28
C LYS A 162 -1.01 -13.56 12.71
N THR A 163 -1.44 -13.41 11.47
CA THR A 163 -2.42 -14.30 10.83
C THR A 163 -1.78 -15.40 10.00
N CYS A 164 -0.62 -15.12 9.44
CA CYS A 164 0.06 -16.06 8.56
C CYS A 164 1.57 -15.87 8.67
N GLU A 165 2.30 -16.96 8.61
CA GLU A 165 3.75 -17.00 8.49
C GLU A 165 4.11 -17.64 7.16
N VAL A 166 4.94 -16.95 6.38
CA VAL A 166 5.44 -17.46 5.12
C VAL A 166 6.70 -18.29 5.39
N PRO A 167 6.87 -19.46 4.76
CA PRO A 167 8.09 -20.24 4.88
C PRO A 167 9.35 -19.44 4.57
N ALA A 168 10.44 -19.78 5.24
CA ALA A 168 11.73 -19.12 5.05
C ALA A 168 12.17 -19.15 3.58
N GLY A 169 12.55 -17.99 3.05
CA GLY A 169 12.97 -17.84 1.65
C GLY A 169 11.85 -17.52 0.67
N GLU A 170 10.61 -17.44 1.15
CA GLU A 170 9.45 -17.00 0.36
C GLU A 170 8.97 -15.62 0.81
N SER A 171 8.25 -14.92 -0.07
CA SER A 171 7.68 -13.62 0.23
C SER A 171 6.28 -13.48 -0.36
N ILE A 172 5.43 -12.76 0.35
CA ILE A 172 4.13 -12.32 -0.16
C ILE A 172 4.40 -11.24 -1.22
N ARG A 173 3.90 -11.45 -2.43
CA ARG A 173 4.12 -10.51 -3.56
C ARG A 173 3.03 -9.45 -3.64
N THR A 174 1.79 -9.84 -3.38
CA THR A 174 0.65 -8.93 -3.36
C THR A 174 -0.47 -9.48 -2.49
N ILE A 175 -1.28 -8.57 -2.00
CA ILE A 175 -2.51 -8.84 -1.26
C ILE A 175 -3.63 -7.99 -1.85
N CYS A 176 -4.83 -8.55 -1.94
CA CYS A 176 -6.04 -7.82 -2.30
C CYS A 176 -7.24 -8.39 -1.58
N GLU A 177 -8.26 -7.56 -1.39
CA GLU A 177 -9.53 -7.99 -0.80
C GLU A 177 -10.56 -8.22 -1.89
N VAL A 178 -11.16 -9.41 -1.91
CA VAL A 178 -12.29 -9.74 -2.78
C VAL A 178 -13.37 -10.37 -1.92
N GLU A 179 -14.53 -9.76 -1.87
CA GLU A 179 -15.65 -10.12 -0.97
C GLU A 179 -15.20 -10.14 0.50
N ASP A 180 -15.37 -11.27 1.20
CA ASP A 180 -15.01 -11.45 2.60
C ASP A 180 -13.64 -12.11 2.78
N TYR A 181 -12.85 -12.16 1.73
CA TYR A 181 -11.55 -12.84 1.74
C TYR A 181 -10.42 -11.91 1.38
N LEU A 182 -9.32 -12.04 2.11
CA LEU A 182 -8.02 -11.53 1.70
C LEU A 182 -7.35 -12.58 0.82
N TRP A 183 -7.01 -12.18 -0.40
CA TRP A 183 -6.28 -12.98 -1.37
C TRP A 183 -4.80 -12.62 -1.32
N ILE A 184 -3.96 -13.63 -1.28
CA ILE A 184 -2.53 -13.50 -1.03
C ILE A 184 -1.80 -14.23 -2.15
N ASN A 185 -0.95 -13.51 -2.88
CA ASN A 185 -0.10 -14.11 -3.88
C ASN A 185 1.27 -14.42 -3.29
N TYR A 186 1.61 -15.71 -3.27
CA TYR A 186 2.94 -16.23 -3.00
C TYR A 186 3.65 -16.64 -4.30
N LYS A 187 4.93 -16.99 -4.17
CA LYS A 187 5.72 -17.49 -5.30
C LYS A 187 5.06 -18.67 -6.02
N ASP A 188 4.47 -19.59 -5.28
CA ASP A 188 3.99 -20.88 -5.77
C ASP A 188 2.47 -20.95 -5.96
N GLY A 189 1.74 -19.86 -5.72
CA GLY A 189 0.29 -19.86 -5.92
C GLY A 189 -0.48 -18.76 -5.23
N ILE A 190 -1.78 -18.91 -5.26
CA ILE A 190 -2.74 -17.97 -4.68
C ILE A 190 -3.41 -18.63 -3.49
N TYR A 191 -3.44 -17.91 -2.39
CA TYR A 191 -4.07 -18.33 -1.14
C TYR A 191 -5.16 -17.34 -0.76
N ARG A 192 -6.10 -17.77 0.06
CA ARG A 192 -7.10 -16.88 0.63
C ARG A 192 -7.29 -17.13 2.12
N ILE A 193 -7.54 -16.06 2.85
CA ILE A 193 -7.88 -16.08 4.26
C ILE A 193 -9.19 -15.33 4.43
N LYS A 194 -10.11 -15.84 5.23
CA LYS A 194 -11.34 -15.13 5.54
C LYS A 194 -11.02 -13.86 6.34
N GLU A 195 -11.58 -12.71 5.95
CA GLU A 195 -11.31 -11.41 6.61
C GLU A 195 -11.70 -11.44 8.10
N SER A 196 -12.77 -12.15 8.45
CA SER A 196 -13.23 -12.33 9.83
C SER A 196 -12.37 -13.25 10.70
N ALA A 197 -11.31 -13.88 10.16
CA ALA A 197 -10.43 -14.76 10.92
C ALA A 197 -9.74 -14.01 12.06
N MET A 198 -9.88 -14.52 13.29
CA MET A 198 -9.33 -13.93 14.51
C MET A 198 -8.10 -14.67 15.03
N GLU A 199 -7.76 -15.82 14.43
CA GLU A 199 -6.65 -16.68 14.83
C GLU A 199 -5.77 -17.00 13.62
N VAL A 200 -4.57 -17.50 13.91
CA VAL A 200 -3.65 -18.02 12.88
C VAL A 200 -4.37 -19.15 12.14
N GLN A 201 -4.70 -18.91 10.88
CA GLN A 201 -5.24 -19.93 9.98
C GLN A 201 -4.18 -20.27 8.94
N GLU A 202 -4.06 -21.55 8.63
CA GLU A 202 -3.30 -21.93 7.46
C GLU A 202 -4.05 -21.42 6.21
N PRO A 203 -3.38 -20.65 5.35
CA PRO A 203 -4.01 -20.14 4.15
C PRO A 203 -4.43 -21.31 3.25
N THR A 204 -5.66 -21.27 2.76
CA THR A 204 -6.16 -22.31 1.86
C THR A 204 -5.56 -22.11 0.48
N PHE A 205 -4.79 -23.06 0.00
CA PHE A 205 -4.22 -23.07 -1.35
C PHE A 205 -5.33 -23.23 -2.39
N LEU A 206 -5.38 -22.33 -3.36
CA LEU A 206 -6.26 -22.42 -4.51
C LEU A 206 -5.45 -22.90 -5.72
N SER A 207 -5.60 -24.16 -6.06
CA SER A 207 -5.09 -24.65 -7.34
C SER A 207 -5.78 -23.88 -8.49
N LEU A 208 -4.98 -23.31 -9.40
CA LEU A 208 -5.46 -22.65 -10.61
C LEU A 208 -6.23 -23.57 -11.58
N ILE A 209 -6.36 -24.86 -11.27
CA ILE A 209 -6.92 -25.90 -12.15
C ILE A 209 -8.47 -25.88 -12.19
N HIS A 210 -9.14 -25.08 -11.37
CA HIS A 210 -10.62 -25.05 -11.30
C HIS A 210 -11.26 -23.71 -11.65
N ILE A 211 -10.64 -22.91 -12.50
CA ILE A 211 -11.40 -21.93 -13.27
C ILE A 211 -11.92 -22.71 -14.49
N SER A 212 -13.05 -23.38 -14.33
CA SER A 212 -13.80 -23.89 -15.48
C SER A 212 -14.08 -22.68 -16.38
N GLU A 213 -13.66 -22.76 -17.65
CA GLU A 213 -14.05 -21.77 -18.65
C GLU A 213 -15.57 -21.54 -18.55
N PRO A 214 -16.02 -20.26 -18.58
CA PRO A 214 -17.44 -20.02 -18.69
C PRO A 214 -17.93 -20.74 -19.95
N THR A 215 -18.82 -21.69 -19.78
CA THR A 215 -19.51 -22.37 -20.88
C THR A 215 -20.05 -21.29 -21.80
N ARG A 216 -19.47 -21.16 -22.99
CA ARG A 216 -20.06 -20.35 -24.06
C ARG A 216 -21.47 -20.86 -24.29
N PRO A 217 -22.51 -20.05 -24.21
CA PRO A 217 -23.83 -20.47 -24.67
C PRO A 217 -23.72 -20.75 -26.17
N GLU A 218 -24.09 -21.93 -26.55
CA GLU A 218 -24.26 -22.33 -27.95
C GLU A 218 -25.31 -21.46 -28.64
#